data_33c8aa8feb9b1920a09e224ac86710ba
#
_entry.id   33c8aa8feb9b1920a09e224ac86710ba
#
_cell.length_a   1.000
_cell.length_b   1.000
_cell.length_c   1.000
_cell.angle_alpha   90.00
_cell.angle_beta   90.00
_cell.angle_gamma   90.00
#
_symmetry.space_group_name_H-M   'P 1'
#
loop_
_entity.id
_entity.type
_entity.pdbx_description
1 polymer ?
#
loop_
_entity_poly.entity_id
_entity_poly.type
_entity_poly.pdbx_seq_one_letter_code
_entity_poly.pdbx_strand_id
1 'polypeptide(L)'
;MILWFTGQPGSGKTTLAKEIISKFDNDKVVHIDGDDLRNVLDNKDYSEEGRRKNVQFAIDMAKVMDDKGYLVLVSLVSPYRDMREKLKSNRNITEFYLHTTEIRGKEDYFVEDYEPPLHNFTYINTNFSIEECVDEILDVYRQMATVA
;
A
#
# COMPACT_ATOMS: atom_id res chain seq x y z
N MET A 1 7.55 -11.20 -2.06
CA MET A 1 7.81 -9.88 -1.43
C MET A 1 6.56 -9.02 -1.51
N ILE A 2 6.27 -8.29 -0.46
CA ILE A 2 5.09 -7.41 -0.40
C ILE A 2 5.57 -5.96 -0.26
N LEU A 3 5.10 -5.10 -1.15
CA LEU A 3 5.26 -3.64 -1.07
C LEU A 3 3.92 -3.06 -0.64
N TRP A 4 3.88 -2.51 0.57
CA TRP A 4 2.64 -2.02 1.17
C TRP A 4 2.61 -0.50 1.16
N PHE A 5 1.66 0.08 0.41
CA PHE A 5 1.47 1.52 0.36
C PHE A 5 0.32 1.93 1.28
N THR A 6 0.63 2.75 2.28
CA THR A 6 -0.35 3.31 3.19
C THR A 6 -0.37 4.84 3.08
N GLY A 7 -1.50 5.45 3.35
CA GLY A 7 -1.68 6.89 3.29
C GLY A 7 -3.13 7.27 3.12
N GLN A 8 -3.43 8.55 3.30
CA GLN A 8 -4.78 9.07 3.14
C GLN A 8 -5.28 8.94 1.69
N PRO A 9 -6.60 8.99 1.46
CA PRO A 9 -7.13 9.09 0.10
C PRO A 9 -6.52 10.29 -0.64
N GLY A 10 -6.17 10.09 -1.91
CA GLY A 10 -5.53 11.13 -2.70
C GLY A 10 -4.02 11.26 -2.53
N SER A 11 -3.40 10.41 -1.72
CA SER A 11 -1.94 10.45 -1.52
C SER A 11 -1.14 9.88 -2.70
N GLY A 12 -1.79 9.20 -3.64
CA GLY A 12 -1.14 8.70 -4.86
C GLY A 12 -0.84 7.20 -4.86
N LYS A 13 -1.36 6.44 -3.90
CA LYS A 13 -1.09 5.01 -3.75
C LYS A 13 -1.40 4.20 -5.00
N THR A 14 -2.62 4.30 -5.49
CA THR A 14 -3.09 3.56 -6.67
C THR A 14 -2.33 3.96 -7.92
N THR A 15 -2.13 5.25 -8.12
CA THR A 15 -1.41 5.78 -9.28
C THR A 15 0.02 5.25 -9.32
N LEU A 16 0.74 5.33 -8.20
CA LEU A 16 2.12 4.85 -8.13
C LEU A 16 2.20 3.33 -8.30
N ALA A 17 1.27 2.58 -7.70
CA ALA A 17 1.24 1.13 -7.85
C ALA A 17 1.08 0.74 -9.32
N LYS A 18 0.16 1.36 -10.03
CA LYS A 18 -0.06 1.09 -11.46
C LYS A 18 1.16 1.43 -12.31
N GLU A 19 1.81 2.55 -12.04
CA GLU A 19 3.03 2.93 -12.76
C GLU A 19 4.17 1.95 -12.50
N ILE A 20 4.33 1.50 -11.26
CA ILE A 20 5.35 0.51 -10.91
C ILE A 20 5.10 -0.81 -11.64
N ILE A 21 3.87 -1.30 -11.64
CA ILE A 21 3.51 -2.55 -12.31
C ILE A 21 3.83 -2.48 -13.80
N SER A 22 3.60 -1.33 -14.44
CA SER A 22 3.91 -1.14 -15.85
C SER A 22 5.41 -1.31 -16.19
N LYS A 23 6.28 -1.22 -15.20
CA LYS A 23 7.73 -1.38 -15.35
C LYS A 23 8.18 -2.83 -15.29
N PHE A 24 7.30 -3.75 -14.90
CA PHE A 24 7.61 -5.16 -14.80
C PHE A 24 7.06 -5.90 -16.01
N ASP A 25 7.91 -6.64 -16.69
CA ASP A 25 7.54 -7.44 -17.86
C ASP A 25 7.48 -8.91 -17.46
N ASN A 26 6.62 -9.22 -16.46
CA ASN A 26 6.40 -10.59 -16.06
C ASN A 26 5.03 -10.74 -15.39
N ASP A 27 4.51 -11.99 -15.38
CA ASP A 27 3.20 -12.32 -14.86
C ASP A 27 3.18 -12.51 -13.34
N LYS A 28 4.32 -12.39 -12.67
CA LYS A 28 4.47 -12.62 -11.23
C LYS A 28 4.40 -11.34 -10.41
N VAL A 29 3.68 -10.35 -10.90
CA VAL A 29 3.40 -9.10 -10.19
C VAL A 29 1.90 -8.92 -10.09
N VAL A 30 1.40 -8.62 -8.91
CA VAL A 30 -0.04 -8.43 -8.68
C VAL A 30 -0.28 -7.19 -7.84
N HIS A 31 -1.38 -6.51 -8.13
CA HIS A 31 -1.81 -5.31 -7.41
C HIS A 31 -3.11 -5.61 -6.65
N ILE A 32 -3.09 -5.36 -5.35
CA ILE A 32 -4.27 -5.43 -4.48
C ILE A 32 -4.63 -4.00 -4.10
N ASP A 33 -5.75 -3.51 -4.62
CA ASP A 33 -6.22 -2.16 -4.38
C ASP A 33 -7.44 -2.16 -3.45
N GLY A 34 -7.48 -1.21 -2.53
CA GLY A 34 -8.53 -1.15 -1.51
C GLY A 34 -9.93 -0.99 -2.08
N ASP A 35 -10.08 -0.17 -3.13
CA ASP A 35 -11.38 0.05 -3.77
C ASP A 35 -11.86 -1.20 -4.50
N ASP A 36 -10.95 -1.91 -5.16
CA ASP A 36 -11.28 -3.17 -5.82
C ASP A 36 -11.79 -4.20 -4.80
N LEU A 37 -11.13 -4.28 -3.64
CA LEU A 37 -11.56 -5.18 -2.58
C LEU A 37 -12.94 -4.80 -2.05
N ARG A 38 -13.21 -3.52 -1.88
CA ARG A 38 -14.53 -3.04 -1.45
C ARG A 38 -15.60 -3.50 -2.42
N ASN A 39 -15.33 -3.43 -3.71
CA ASN A 39 -16.27 -3.85 -4.74
C ASN A 39 -16.51 -5.36 -4.71
N VAL A 40 -15.43 -6.16 -4.63
CA VAL A 40 -15.51 -7.61 -4.62
C VAL A 40 -16.24 -8.12 -3.36
N LEU A 41 -15.97 -7.53 -2.21
CA LEU A 41 -16.56 -7.93 -0.93
C LEU A 41 -17.92 -7.30 -0.69
N ASP A 42 -18.35 -6.38 -1.54
CA ASP A 42 -19.53 -5.55 -1.33
C ASP A 42 -19.52 -4.90 0.07
N ASN A 43 -18.34 -4.45 0.48
CA ASN A 43 -18.14 -3.84 1.79
C ASN A 43 -18.28 -2.31 1.69
N LYS A 44 -19.41 -1.80 2.12
CA LYS A 44 -19.71 -0.36 2.17
C LYS A 44 -19.65 0.19 3.59
N ASP A 45 -19.15 -0.61 4.52
CA ASP A 45 -19.02 -0.22 5.92
C ASP A 45 -17.69 0.52 6.13
N TYR A 46 -17.80 1.83 6.39
CA TYR A 46 -16.66 2.71 6.64
C TYR A 46 -16.42 2.96 8.14
N SER A 47 -17.10 2.20 9.01
CA SER A 47 -16.77 2.16 10.43
C SER A 47 -15.40 1.49 10.63
N GLU A 48 -14.88 1.56 11.84
CA GLU A 48 -13.62 0.89 12.17
C GLU A 48 -13.69 -0.61 11.86
N GLU A 49 -14.81 -1.24 12.23
CA GLU A 49 -15.00 -2.67 11.98
C GLU A 49 -14.93 -3.01 10.49
N GLY A 50 -15.65 -2.26 9.66
CA GLY A 50 -15.67 -2.48 8.21
C GLY A 50 -14.32 -2.20 7.56
N ARG A 51 -13.61 -1.17 8.03
CA ARG A 51 -12.25 -0.86 7.57
C ARG A 51 -11.28 -1.96 7.95
N ARG A 52 -11.34 -2.47 9.18
CA ARG A 52 -10.48 -3.57 9.62
C ARG A 52 -10.72 -4.84 8.83
N LYS A 53 -11.96 -5.15 8.50
CA LYS A 53 -12.28 -6.30 7.64
C LYS A 53 -11.64 -6.18 6.26
N ASN A 54 -11.72 -5.00 5.65
CA ASN A 54 -11.14 -4.77 4.34
C ASN A 54 -9.62 -4.90 4.36
N VAL A 55 -8.98 -4.31 5.37
CA VAL A 55 -7.52 -4.40 5.55
C VAL A 55 -7.09 -5.85 5.81
N GLN A 56 -7.82 -6.57 6.65
CA GLN A 56 -7.48 -7.96 6.97
C GLN A 56 -7.59 -8.86 5.73
N PHE A 57 -8.58 -8.63 4.89
CA PHE A 57 -8.72 -9.39 3.65
C PHE A 57 -7.54 -9.09 2.71
N ALA A 58 -7.12 -7.84 2.61
CA ALA A 58 -5.95 -7.47 1.82
C ALA A 58 -4.68 -8.15 2.34
N ILE A 59 -4.52 -8.19 3.66
CA ILE A 59 -3.38 -8.87 4.30
C ILE A 59 -3.37 -10.35 3.94
N ASP A 60 -4.51 -11.00 4.08
CA ASP A 60 -4.62 -12.44 3.83
C ASP A 60 -4.33 -12.78 2.37
N MET A 61 -4.89 -12.01 1.43
CA MET A 61 -4.59 -12.17 0.00
C MET A 61 -3.12 -11.94 -0.31
N ALA A 62 -2.53 -10.89 0.26
CA ALA A 62 -1.13 -10.58 0.03
C ALA A 62 -0.22 -11.71 0.49
N LYS A 63 -0.52 -12.31 1.65
CA LYS A 63 0.24 -13.45 2.16
C LYS A 63 0.16 -14.65 1.23
N VAL A 64 -1.02 -14.97 0.74
CA VAL A 64 -1.21 -16.10 -0.18
C VAL A 64 -0.41 -15.88 -1.46
N MET A 65 -0.49 -14.70 -2.04
CA MET A 65 0.22 -14.38 -3.28
C MET A 65 1.74 -14.34 -3.08
N ASP A 66 2.19 -13.81 -1.94
CA ASP A 66 3.60 -13.81 -1.58
C ASP A 66 4.13 -15.24 -1.48
N ASP A 67 3.39 -16.14 -0.82
CA ASP A 67 3.75 -17.55 -0.70
C ASP A 67 3.85 -18.25 -2.07
N LYS A 68 3.13 -17.75 -3.06
CA LYS A 68 3.16 -18.27 -4.42
C LYS A 68 4.28 -17.67 -5.29
N GLY A 69 5.08 -16.80 -4.71
CA GLY A 69 6.23 -16.19 -5.40
C GLY A 69 5.92 -14.90 -6.16
N TYR A 70 4.76 -14.29 -5.92
CA TYR A 70 4.43 -13.01 -6.57
C TYR A 70 5.11 -11.84 -5.85
N LEU A 71 5.43 -10.81 -6.62
CA LEU A 71 5.63 -9.47 -6.10
C LEU A 71 4.25 -8.85 -5.92
N VAL A 72 3.90 -8.52 -4.68
CA VAL A 72 2.56 -8.03 -4.34
C VAL A 72 2.65 -6.56 -3.98
N LEU A 73 1.95 -5.72 -4.73
CA LEU A 73 1.78 -4.31 -4.40
C LEU A 73 0.40 -4.13 -3.79
N VAL A 74 0.34 -3.59 -2.57
CA VAL A 74 -0.92 -3.35 -1.87
C VAL A 74 -1.10 -1.86 -1.71
N SER A 75 -2.22 -1.33 -2.18
CA SER A 75 -2.54 0.09 -2.08
C SER A 75 -3.92 0.28 -1.45
N LEU A 76 -3.93 0.65 -0.18
CA LEU A 76 -5.14 1.03 0.54
C LEU A 76 -4.77 1.94 1.70
N VAL A 77 -5.75 2.65 2.23
CA VAL A 77 -5.51 3.60 3.31
C VAL A 77 -4.86 2.90 4.51
N SER A 78 -5.37 1.73 4.90
CA SER A 78 -4.88 0.92 6.03
C SER A 78 -4.51 1.80 7.24
N PRO A 79 -5.49 2.44 7.88
CA PRO A 79 -5.21 3.51 8.86
C PRO A 79 -4.74 3.01 10.22
N TYR A 80 -4.78 1.70 10.47
CA TYR A 80 -4.50 1.14 11.80
C TYR A 80 -3.09 0.58 11.84
N ARG A 81 -2.25 1.24 12.64
CA ARG A 81 -0.83 0.87 12.78
C ARG A 81 -0.65 -0.55 13.30
N ASP A 82 -1.48 -0.99 14.23
CA ASP A 82 -1.39 -2.33 14.80
C ASP A 82 -1.46 -3.42 13.72
N MET A 83 -2.32 -3.26 12.73
CA MET A 83 -2.47 -4.23 11.65
C MET A 83 -1.23 -4.27 10.76
N ARG A 84 -0.69 -3.10 10.41
CA ARG A 84 0.51 -3.01 9.57
C ARG A 84 1.74 -3.55 10.31
N GLU A 85 1.89 -3.20 11.59
CA GLU A 85 3.02 -3.68 12.40
C GLU A 85 2.98 -5.20 12.59
N LYS A 86 1.80 -5.77 12.83
CA LYS A 86 1.64 -7.22 12.92
C LYS A 86 2.06 -7.91 11.63
N LEU A 87 1.68 -7.36 10.49
CA LEU A 87 2.06 -7.90 9.19
C LEU A 87 3.58 -7.85 8.99
N LYS A 88 4.21 -6.73 9.32
CA LYS A 88 5.67 -6.57 9.19
C LYS A 88 6.44 -7.51 10.12
N SER A 89 5.89 -7.86 11.26
CA SER A 89 6.54 -8.78 12.21
C SER A 89 6.54 -10.23 11.73
N ASN A 90 5.65 -10.59 10.83
CA ASN A 90 5.45 -11.96 10.36
C ASN A 90 6.07 -12.25 9.00
N ARG A 91 6.40 -11.22 8.22
CA ARG A 91 6.89 -11.37 6.84
C ARG A 91 7.85 -10.27 6.46
N ASN A 92 8.61 -10.53 5.41
CA ASN A 92 9.47 -9.52 4.80
C ASN A 92 8.62 -8.58 3.94
N ILE A 93 8.31 -7.42 4.50
CA ILE A 93 7.44 -6.41 3.90
C ILE A 93 8.12 -5.07 3.93
N THR A 94 8.03 -4.34 2.83
CA THR A 94 8.45 -2.96 2.77
C THR A 94 7.22 -2.06 2.83
N GLU A 95 7.13 -1.25 3.88
CA GLU A 95 6.04 -0.30 4.06
C GLU A 95 6.44 1.06 3.52
N PHE A 96 5.61 1.61 2.64
CA PHE A 96 5.77 2.96 2.11
C PHE A 96 4.64 3.83 2.63
N TYR A 97 4.99 4.94 3.25
CA TYR A 97 4.02 5.94 3.69
C TYR A 97 4.00 7.08 2.66
N LEU A 98 2.89 7.18 1.92
CA LEU A 98 2.69 8.19 0.91
C LEU A 98 1.95 9.37 1.50
N HIS A 99 2.49 10.56 1.32
CA HIS A 99 1.92 11.78 1.86
C HIS A 99 2.06 12.93 0.87
N THR A 100 1.04 13.79 0.83
CA THR A 100 1.06 15.02 0.03
C THR A 100 0.51 16.17 0.86
N THR A 101 1.02 17.37 0.62
CA THR A 101 0.43 18.62 1.10
C THR A 101 -0.46 19.28 0.04
N GLU A 102 -0.49 18.71 -1.19
CA GLU A 102 -1.33 19.23 -2.26
C GLU A 102 -2.80 18.93 -2.00
N ILE A 103 -3.67 19.86 -2.45
CA ILE A 103 -5.12 19.68 -2.40
C ILE A 103 -5.54 18.94 -3.67
N ARG A 104 -6.02 17.69 -3.52
CA ARG A 104 -6.34 16.79 -4.64
C ARG A 104 -7.81 16.44 -4.73
N GLY A 105 -8.66 17.09 -3.95
CA GLY A 105 -10.11 16.90 -3.99
C GLY A 105 -10.61 15.68 -3.21
N LYS A 106 -9.77 15.05 -2.42
CA LYS A 106 -10.11 13.89 -1.59
C LYS A 106 -10.16 14.19 -0.10
N GLU A 107 -9.99 15.45 0.29
CA GLU A 107 -9.88 15.84 1.70
C GLU A 107 -11.12 15.51 2.51
N ASP A 108 -12.31 15.54 1.90
CA ASP A 108 -13.56 15.17 2.58
C ASP A 108 -13.61 13.67 2.94
N TYR A 109 -12.77 12.86 2.34
CA TYR A 109 -12.69 11.41 2.57
C TYR A 109 -11.56 11.02 3.50
N PHE A 110 -10.83 11.98 4.06
CA PHE A 110 -9.72 11.68 4.96
C PHE A 110 -10.23 10.94 6.19
N VAL A 111 -9.43 9.95 6.61
CA VAL A 111 -9.69 9.21 7.84
C VAL A 111 -9.10 10.01 9.00
N GLU A 112 -9.95 10.47 9.92
CA GLU A 112 -9.53 11.31 11.04
C GLU A 112 -8.56 10.58 11.98
N ASP A 113 -8.76 9.27 12.16
CA ASP A 113 -7.97 8.46 13.08
C ASP A 113 -6.83 7.72 12.36
N TYR A 114 -6.37 8.23 11.20
CA TYR A 114 -5.25 7.63 10.50
C TYR A 114 -3.99 7.68 11.35
N GLU A 115 -3.34 6.53 11.52
CA GLU A 115 -2.13 6.38 12.33
C GLU A 115 -0.92 6.20 11.40
N PRO A 116 -0.09 7.25 11.23
CA PRO A 116 1.12 7.12 10.41
C PRO A 116 2.08 6.08 10.97
N PRO A 117 2.91 5.43 10.12
CA PRO A 117 3.92 4.52 10.62
C PRO A 117 4.97 5.24 11.47
N LEU A 118 5.57 4.52 12.42
CA LEU A 118 6.58 5.06 13.34
C LEU A 118 7.95 4.42 13.13
N HIS A 119 8.00 3.18 12.62
CA HIS A 119 9.24 2.40 12.51
C HIS A 119 9.27 1.63 11.19
N ASN A 120 10.47 1.41 10.66
CA ASN A 120 10.72 0.53 9.52
C ASN A 120 9.80 0.81 8.35
N PHE A 121 9.82 2.05 7.87
CA PHE A 121 9.05 2.46 6.72
C PHE A 121 9.85 3.45 5.87
N THR A 122 9.45 3.60 4.62
CA THR A 122 10.00 4.59 3.71
C THR A 122 8.94 5.68 3.47
N TYR A 123 9.30 6.92 3.75
CA TYR A 123 8.42 8.06 3.47
C TYR A 123 8.56 8.46 2.00
N ILE A 124 7.42 8.58 1.33
CA ILE A 124 7.36 9.05 -0.06
C ILE A 124 6.55 10.35 -0.11
N ASN A 125 7.23 11.44 -0.46
CA ASN A 125 6.58 12.73 -0.64
C ASN A 125 6.00 12.81 -2.05
N THR A 126 4.68 12.65 -2.17
CA THR A 126 4.02 12.65 -3.47
C THR A 126 3.69 14.05 -3.99
N ASN A 127 4.27 15.10 -3.41
CA ASN A 127 4.35 16.41 -4.07
C ASN A 127 5.34 16.38 -5.24
N PHE A 128 6.32 15.47 -5.22
CA PHE A 128 7.22 15.25 -6.35
C PHE A 128 6.50 14.57 -7.50
N SER A 129 7.14 14.53 -8.67
CA SER A 129 6.53 13.92 -9.85
C SER A 129 6.31 12.43 -9.65
N ILE A 130 5.38 11.85 -10.41
CA ILE A 130 5.13 10.42 -10.42
C ILE A 130 6.42 9.66 -10.74
N GLU A 131 7.17 10.11 -11.74
CA GLU A 131 8.42 9.48 -12.15
C GLU A 131 9.45 9.46 -11.01
N GLU A 132 9.64 10.59 -10.32
CA GLU A 132 10.56 10.68 -9.19
C GLU A 132 10.15 9.74 -8.06
N CYS A 133 8.86 9.69 -7.74
CA CYS A 133 8.35 8.80 -6.69
C CYS A 133 8.52 7.33 -7.07
N VAL A 134 8.23 6.96 -8.32
CA VAL A 134 8.42 5.60 -8.82
C VAL A 134 9.88 5.19 -8.73
N ASP A 135 10.79 6.06 -9.16
CA ASP A 135 12.23 5.78 -9.12
C ASP A 135 12.70 5.53 -7.67
N GLU A 136 12.23 6.34 -6.73
CA GLU A 136 12.56 6.17 -5.31
C GLU A 136 12.07 4.84 -4.77
N ILE A 137 10.83 4.47 -5.07
CA ILE A 137 10.24 3.21 -4.63
C ILE A 137 10.98 2.02 -5.25
N LEU A 138 11.30 2.08 -6.54
CA LEU A 138 12.03 1.01 -7.22
C LEU A 138 13.44 0.85 -6.68
N ASP A 139 14.11 1.94 -6.31
CA ASP A 139 15.43 1.88 -5.69
C ASP A 139 15.38 1.12 -4.37
N VAL A 140 14.40 1.42 -3.53
CA VAL A 140 14.20 0.70 -2.26
C VAL A 140 13.89 -0.77 -2.52
N TYR A 141 13.00 -1.06 -3.47
CA TYR A 141 12.67 -2.44 -3.85
C TYR A 141 13.91 -3.22 -4.27
N ARG A 142 14.75 -2.65 -5.13
CA ARG A 142 15.96 -3.32 -5.61
C ARG A 142 16.93 -3.61 -4.48
N GLN A 143 17.10 -2.69 -3.53
CA GLN A 143 17.93 -2.90 -2.35
C GLN A 143 17.39 -4.05 -1.50
N MET A 144 16.11 -4.11 -1.27
CA MET A 144 15.49 -5.17 -0.47
C MET A 144 15.54 -6.52 -1.18
N ALA A 145 15.38 -6.53 -2.49
CA ALA A 145 15.44 -7.76 -3.29
C ALA A 145 16.84 -8.39 -3.30
N THR A 146 17.91 -7.58 -3.24
CA THR A 146 19.28 -8.10 -3.23
C THR A 146 19.70 -8.66 -1.87
N VAL A 147 19.02 -8.28 -0.79
CA VAL A 147 19.30 -8.75 0.58
C VAL A 147 18.54 -10.05 0.89
N ALA A 148 17.46 -10.27 0.20
CA ALA A 148 16.66 -11.50 0.34
C ALA A 148 17.33 -12.69 -0.37
#